data_4234f1c42e153a1fa0725803ea18ab0f
#
_entry.id   4234f1c42e153a1fa0725803ea18ab0f
#
_cell.length_a   1.000
_cell.length_b   1.000
_cell.length_c   1.000
_cell.angle_alpha   90.00
_cell.angle_beta   90.00
_cell.angle_gamma   90.00
#
_symmetry.space_group_name_H-M   'P 1'
#
loop_
_entity.id
_entity.type
_entity.pdbx_description
1 polymer ?
#
loop_
_entity_poly.entity_id
_entity_poly.type
_entity_poly.pdbx_seq_one_letter_code
_entity_poly.pdbx_strand_id
1 'polypeptide(L)'
;ELNIAIQFAARRASNTKGGLVLLSVIEYADTQQWKSVEDIIHQESRAEAEKKLQEWSEVAFNISGNTPEIVIKEGVVSEEIIKFISEDKKIRFLVLSASDQDNPGPLVSLLAGQRSGKLPVPTVVIPAGLSSEEIDDLASRAQ
;
A
#
# COMPACT_ATOMS: atom_id res chain seq x y z
N GLU A 1 4.93 -6.41 8.61
CA GLU A 1 3.48 -6.28 8.38
C GLU A 1 3.18 -5.93 6.94
N LEU A 2 3.87 -4.94 6.38
CA LEU A 2 3.66 -4.56 4.98
C LEU A 2 4.00 -5.70 4.02
N ASN A 3 4.99 -6.51 4.37
CA ASN A 3 5.39 -7.64 3.52
C ASN A 3 4.27 -8.64 3.30
N ILE A 4 3.40 -8.87 4.28
CA ILE A 4 2.31 -9.84 4.12
C ILE A 4 1.23 -9.31 3.18
N ALA A 5 0.95 -8.00 3.20
CA ALA A 5 0.02 -7.41 2.27
C ALA A 5 0.56 -7.48 0.84
N ILE A 6 1.86 -7.20 0.66
CA ILE A 6 2.51 -7.28 -0.64
C ILE A 6 2.54 -8.72 -1.13
N GLN A 7 2.82 -9.67 -0.26
CA GLN A 7 2.81 -11.10 -0.60
C GLN A 7 1.42 -11.51 -1.11
N PHE A 8 0.38 -11.15 -0.38
CA PHE A 8 -0.99 -11.46 -0.78
C PHE A 8 -1.32 -10.84 -2.13
N ALA A 9 -1.05 -9.53 -2.28
CA ALA A 9 -1.38 -8.82 -3.50
C ALA A 9 -0.61 -9.35 -4.71
N ALA A 10 0.68 -9.64 -4.54
CA ALA A 10 1.51 -10.17 -5.62
C ALA A 10 1.07 -11.57 -6.03
N ARG A 11 0.76 -12.42 -5.07
CA ARG A 11 0.28 -13.78 -5.36
C ARG A 11 -1.07 -13.73 -6.06
N ARG A 12 -1.95 -12.85 -5.60
CA ARG A 12 -3.26 -12.68 -6.21
C ARG A 12 -3.13 -12.16 -7.65
N ALA A 13 -2.28 -11.15 -7.86
CA ALA A 13 -2.04 -10.62 -9.19
C ALA A 13 -1.49 -11.68 -10.14
N SER A 14 -0.57 -12.52 -9.64
CA SER A 14 -0.02 -13.63 -10.43
C SER A 14 -1.12 -14.61 -10.84
N ASN A 15 -1.97 -14.98 -9.89
CA ASN A 15 -3.01 -15.98 -10.14
C ASN A 15 -4.11 -15.47 -11.09
N THR A 16 -4.37 -14.17 -11.07
CA THR A 16 -5.41 -13.58 -11.95
C THR A 16 -4.83 -12.96 -13.20
N LYS A 17 -3.51 -13.02 -13.37
CA LYS A 17 -2.77 -12.38 -14.47
C LYS A 17 -2.98 -10.87 -14.49
N GLY A 18 -3.18 -10.29 -13.31
CA GLY A 18 -3.34 -8.86 -13.15
C GLY A 18 -2.02 -8.17 -12.84
N GLY A 19 -2.08 -6.85 -12.75
CA GLY A 19 -0.94 -6.04 -12.34
C GLY A 19 -1.00 -5.69 -10.86
N LEU A 20 0.09 -5.11 -10.39
CA LEU A 20 0.21 -4.66 -9.00
C LEU A 20 0.79 -3.26 -8.99
N VAL A 21 0.20 -2.38 -8.19
CA VAL A 21 0.74 -1.05 -7.93
C VAL A 21 1.14 -0.97 -6.47
N LEU A 22 2.37 -0.55 -6.23
CA LEU A 22 2.84 -0.24 -4.88
C LEU A 22 2.77 1.27 -4.71
N LEU A 23 1.87 1.71 -3.84
CA LEU A 23 1.62 3.13 -3.61
C LEU A 23 2.14 3.53 -2.23
N SER A 24 2.97 4.57 -2.19
CA SER A 24 3.39 5.20 -0.95
C SER A 24 2.93 6.65 -0.96
N VAL A 25 2.36 7.10 0.14
CA VAL A 25 1.99 8.49 0.30
C VAL A 25 2.80 9.07 1.44
N ILE A 26 3.51 10.17 1.15
CA ILE A 26 4.32 10.87 2.13
C ILE A 26 3.51 12.05 2.66
N GLU A 27 3.26 12.05 3.96
CA GLU A 27 2.57 13.14 4.61
C GLU A 27 3.58 13.88 5.47
N TYR A 28 3.80 15.15 5.15
CA TYR A 28 4.78 15.97 5.85
C TYR A 28 4.12 16.74 6.97
N ALA A 29 4.83 16.84 8.10
CA ALA A 29 4.41 17.74 9.16
C ALA A 29 4.54 19.17 8.68
N ASP A 30 3.53 19.99 8.97
CA ASP A 30 3.54 21.39 8.58
C ASP A 30 4.50 22.17 9.48
N THR A 31 5.74 22.35 9.02
CA THR A 31 6.74 23.13 9.73
C THR A 31 6.95 24.44 8.99
N GLN A 32 6.35 25.51 9.47
CA GLN A 32 6.41 26.81 8.81
C GLN A 32 7.70 27.57 9.02
N GLN A 33 8.62 27.10 9.83
CA GLN A 33 9.71 27.92 10.30
C GLN A 33 10.99 27.91 9.47
N TRP A 34 11.26 26.87 8.68
CA TRP A 34 12.55 26.76 8.00
C TRP A 34 12.37 26.06 6.65
N LYS A 35 12.21 26.86 5.60
CA LYS A 35 11.96 26.34 4.26
C LYS A 35 13.10 25.45 3.74
N SER A 36 14.34 25.80 4.04
CA SER A 36 15.49 25.00 3.61
C SER A 36 15.59 23.66 4.34
N VAL A 37 15.25 23.64 5.63
CA VAL A 37 15.20 22.41 6.43
C VAL A 37 14.06 21.52 5.93
N GLU A 38 12.92 22.13 5.62
CA GLU A 38 11.76 21.43 5.08
C GLU A 38 12.10 20.73 3.76
N ASP A 39 12.82 21.43 2.87
CA ASP A 39 13.24 20.85 1.59
C ASP A 39 14.15 19.63 1.79
N ILE A 40 15.06 19.69 2.75
CA ILE A 40 15.95 18.58 3.06
C ILE A 40 15.14 17.39 3.59
N ILE A 41 14.19 17.65 4.49
CA ILE A 41 13.32 16.61 5.05
C ILE A 41 12.50 15.95 3.94
N HIS A 42 11.97 16.74 3.01
CA HIS A 42 11.20 16.22 1.87
C HIS A 42 12.06 15.32 1.00
N GLN A 43 13.29 15.74 0.68
CA GLN A 43 14.21 14.94 -0.12
C GLN A 43 14.57 13.62 0.56
N GLU A 44 14.85 13.65 1.86
CA GLU A 44 15.20 12.47 2.62
C GLU A 44 14.02 11.50 2.73
N SER A 45 12.82 12.03 2.98
CA SER A 45 11.61 11.21 3.09
C SER A 45 11.29 10.53 1.77
N ARG A 46 11.45 11.26 0.66
CA ARG A 46 11.20 10.70 -0.66
C ARG A 46 12.23 9.64 -1.02
N ALA A 47 13.51 9.89 -0.74
CA ALA A 47 14.58 8.93 -1.00
C ALA A 47 14.37 7.64 -0.20
N GLU A 48 13.95 7.76 1.06
CA GLU A 48 13.65 6.61 1.90
C GLU A 48 12.45 5.83 1.37
N ALA A 49 11.40 6.52 0.93
CA ALA A 49 10.23 5.88 0.34
C ALA A 49 10.60 5.12 -0.94
N GLU A 50 11.41 5.74 -1.79
CA GLU A 50 11.88 5.11 -3.03
C GLU A 50 12.66 3.83 -2.74
N LYS A 51 13.55 3.88 -1.74
CA LYS A 51 14.35 2.74 -1.35
C LYS A 51 13.47 1.58 -0.86
N LYS A 52 12.52 1.87 0.00
CA LYS A 52 11.60 0.85 0.52
C LYS A 52 10.74 0.25 -0.58
N LEU A 53 10.25 1.08 -1.48
CA LEU A 53 9.43 0.60 -2.59
C LEU A 53 10.23 -0.29 -3.53
N GLN A 54 11.52 0.01 -3.73
CA GLN A 54 12.38 -0.85 -4.52
C GLN A 54 12.56 -2.22 -3.87
N GLU A 55 12.77 -2.25 -2.56
CA GLU A 55 12.89 -3.52 -1.84
C GLU A 55 11.61 -4.35 -1.95
N TRP A 56 10.47 -3.70 -1.77
CA TRP A 56 9.17 -4.39 -1.88
C TRP A 56 8.86 -4.79 -3.32
N SER A 57 9.30 -4.01 -4.29
CA SER A 57 9.15 -4.35 -5.70
C SER A 57 9.89 -5.65 -6.03
N GLU A 58 11.07 -5.84 -5.45
CA GLU A 58 11.81 -7.10 -5.63
C GLU A 58 11.08 -8.28 -5.01
N VAL A 59 10.51 -8.09 -3.82
CA VAL A 59 9.69 -9.13 -3.17
C VAL A 59 8.52 -9.51 -4.06
N ALA A 60 7.81 -8.51 -4.57
CA ALA A 60 6.65 -8.74 -5.44
C ALA A 60 7.06 -9.42 -6.74
N PHE A 61 8.16 -9.00 -7.33
CA PHE A 61 8.68 -9.61 -8.56
C PHE A 61 9.03 -11.08 -8.36
N ASN A 62 9.67 -11.41 -7.25
CA ASN A 62 10.04 -12.79 -6.95
C ASN A 62 8.82 -13.70 -6.78
N ILE A 63 7.70 -13.14 -6.35
CA ILE A 63 6.45 -13.89 -6.19
C ILE A 63 5.69 -14.02 -7.51
N SER A 64 5.56 -12.91 -8.23
CA SER A 64 4.66 -12.85 -9.39
C SER A 64 5.36 -13.02 -10.74
N GLY A 65 6.66 -12.79 -10.79
CA GLY A 65 7.40 -12.75 -12.05
C GLY A 65 7.22 -11.47 -12.86
N ASN A 66 6.45 -10.53 -12.35
CA ASN A 66 6.18 -9.26 -13.01
C ASN A 66 6.61 -8.10 -12.12
N THR A 67 7.14 -7.04 -12.75
CA THR A 67 7.56 -5.84 -12.03
C THR A 67 6.33 -4.99 -11.72
N PRO A 68 6.09 -4.67 -10.43
CA PRO A 68 4.98 -3.80 -10.09
C PRO A 68 5.25 -2.36 -10.49
N GLU A 69 4.19 -1.60 -10.67
CA GLU A 69 4.28 -0.16 -10.85
C GLU A 69 4.51 0.48 -9.47
N ILE A 70 5.44 1.42 -9.39
CA ILE A 70 5.75 2.14 -8.15
C ILE A 70 5.24 3.57 -8.29
N VAL A 71 4.44 4.02 -7.32
CA VAL A 71 3.87 5.36 -7.30
C VAL A 71 4.10 5.99 -5.93
N ILE A 72 4.63 7.21 -5.93
CA ILE A 72 4.82 7.99 -4.71
C ILE A 72 4.01 9.27 -4.85
N LYS A 73 3.16 9.53 -3.86
CA LYS A 73 2.36 10.74 -3.78
C LYS A 73 2.70 11.48 -2.49
N GLU A 74 2.40 12.77 -2.46
CA GLU A 74 2.62 13.60 -1.30
C GLU A 74 1.31 14.30 -0.96
N GLY A 75 0.94 14.29 0.31
CA GLY A 75 -0.29 14.90 0.77
C GLY A 75 -0.89 14.17 1.96
N VAL A 76 -2.18 14.32 2.17
CA VAL A 76 -2.90 13.59 3.22
C VAL A 76 -3.12 12.17 2.75
N VAL A 77 -2.62 11.21 3.52
CA VAL A 77 -2.53 9.81 3.08
C VAL A 77 -3.86 9.26 2.58
N SER A 78 -4.92 9.36 3.38
CA SER A 78 -6.21 8.81 2.98
C SER A 78 -6.79 9.50 1.74
N GLU A 79 -6.61 10.80 1.63
CA GLU A 79 -7.12 11.55 0.49
C GLU A 79 -6.38 11.21 -0.80
N GLU A 80 -5.05 11.09 -0.72
CA GLU A 80 -4.25 10.75 -1.91
C GLU A 80 -4.52 9.33 -2.37
N ILE A 81 -4.74 8.39 -1.45
CA ILE A 81 -5.09 7.01 -1.82
C ILE A 81 -6.44 6.97 -2.54
N ILE A 82 -7.44 7.61 -1.97
CA ILE A 82 -8.78 7.65 -2.58
C ILE A 82 -8.73 8.32 -3.96
N LYS A 83 -8.00 9.42 -4.06
CA LYS A 83 -7.84 10.14 -5.32
C LYS A 83 -7.16 9.27 -6.39
N PHE A 84 -6.06 8.61 -6.01
CA PHE A 84 -5.33 7.77 -6.95
C PHE A 84 -6.20 6.63 -7.48
N ILE A 85 -6.91 5.95 -6.59
CA ILE A 85 -7.79 4.84 -6.98
C ILE A 85 -8.95 5.35 -7.85
N SER A 86 -9.48 6.52 -7.52
CA SER A 86 -10.58 7.10 -8.29
C SER A 86 -10.17 7.49 -9.71
N GLU A 87 -8.92 7.86 -9.90
CA GLU A 87 -8.40 8.29 -11.20
C GLU A 87 -7.93 7.14 -12.08
N ASP A 88 -7.68 5.97 -11.52
CA ASP A 88 -7.20 4.81 -12.27
C ASP A 88 -8.24 3.69 -12.27
N LYS A 89 -8.98 3.57 -13.37
CA LYS A 89 -10.07 2.60 -13.50
C LYS A 89 -9.59 1.16 -13.58
N LYS A 90 -8.30 0.93 -13.74
CA LYS A 90 -7.73 -0.42 -13.78
C LYS A 90 -7.59 -1.03 -12.41
N ILE A 91 -7.59 -0.21 -11.35
CA ILE A 91 -7.47 -0.70 -9.99
C ILE A 91 -8.79 -1.37 -9.59
N ARG A 92 -8.70 -2.62 -9.13
CA ARG A 92 -9.86 -3.44 -8.78
C ARG A 92 -10.11 -3.51 -7.30
N PHE A 93 -9.06 -3.45 -6.49
CA PHE A 93 -9.21 -3.43 -5.04
C PHE A 93 -7.94 -2.91 -4.39
N LEU A 94 -8.10 -2.50 -3.13
CA LEU A 94 -7.03 -1.98 -2.30
C LEU A 94 -6.67 -3.03 -1.27
N VAL A 95 -5.36 -3.28 -1.07
CA VAL A 95 -4.88 -4.24 -0.08
C VAL A 95 -4.14 -3.49 1.01
N LEU A 96 -4.53 -3.71 2.25
CA LEU A 96 -3.91 -3.13 3.43
C LEU A 96 -3.54 -4.24 4.42
N SER A 97 -2.50 -4.01 5.22
CA SER A 97 -2.20 -4.89 6.33
C SER A 97 -2.64 -4.25 7.63
N ALA A 98 -3.23 -5.05 8.51
CA ALA A 98 -3.61 -4.61 9.83
C ALA A 98 -2.49 -4.90 10.82
N SER A 99 -2.30 -3.99 11.79
CA SER A 99 -1.39 -4.23 12.90
C SER A 99 -1.92 -5.36 13.78
N ASP A 100 -1.03 -6.09 14.45
CA ASP A 100 -1.40 -7.15 15.38
C ASP A 100 -1.77 -6.61 16.77
N GLN A 101 -1.80 -5.30 16.94
CA GLN A 101 -2.19 -4.66 18.19
C GLN A 101 -3.70 -4.44 18.21
N ASP A 102 -4.22 -4.00 19.37
CA ASP A 102 -5.66 -3.73 19.53
C ASP A 102 -6.18 -2.72 18.51
N ASN A 103 -5.33 -1.78 18.11
CA ASN A 103 -5.65 -0.81 17.07
C ASN A 103 -5.04 -1.30 15.74
N PRO A 104 -5.85 -1.54 14.71
CA PRO A 104 -5.33 -2.08 13.44
C PRO A 104 -4.47 -1.11 12.64
N GLY A 105 -4.32 0.11 13.12
CA GLY A 105 -3.53 1.15 12.47
C GLY A 105 -4.41 2.21 11.82
N PRO A 106 -3.85 3.42 11.59
CA PRO A 106 -4.63 4.55 11.07
C PRO A 106 -5.17 4.34 9.67
N LEU A 107 -4.45 3.67 8.79
CA LEU A 107 -4.93 3.43 7.43
C LEU A 107 -6.13 2.49 7.42
N VAL A 108 -6.07 1.40 8.18
CA VAL A 108 -7.19 0.47 8.25
C VAL A 108 -8.39 1.16 8.89
N SER A 109 -8.18 1.89 9.99
CA SER A 109 -9.27 2.60 10.68
C SER A 109 -9.95 3.62 9.78
N LEU A 110 -9.21 4.34 8.96
CA LEU A 110 -9.78 5.33 8.06
C LEU A 110 -10.38 4.71 6.82
N LEU A 111 -9.62 3.91 6.09
CA LEU A 111 -10.01 3.44 4.76
C LEU A 111 -11.00 2.29 4.79
N ALA A 112 -10.89 1.41 5.78
CA ALA A 112 -11.85 0.32 5.95
C ALA A 112 -12.97 0.68 6.94
N GLY A 113 -12.90 1.85 7.58
CA GLY A 113 -13.88 2.34 8.54
C GLY A 113 -14.51 3.65 8.09
N GLN A 114 -14.04 4.75 8.64
CA GLN A 114 -14.68 6.06 8.50
C GLN A 114 -14.81 6.54 7.05
N ARG A 115 -13.83 6.24 6.20
CA ARG A 115 -13.83 6.71 4.82
C ARG A 115 -14.10 5.59 3.81
N SER A 116 -14.56 4.44 4.27
CA SER A 116 -14.79 3.30 3.39
C SER A 116 -15.83 3.60 2.30
N GLY A 117 -16.82 4.43 2.61
CA GLY A 117 -17.84 4.82 1.64
C GLY A 117 -17.35 5.71 0.51
N LYS A 118 -16.13 6.26 0.62
CA LYS A 118 -15.54 7.10 -0.41
C LYS A 118 -14.67 6.32 -1.39
N LEU A 119 -14.35 5.07 -1.08
CA LEU A 119 -13.53 4.23 -1.95
C LEU A 119 -14.37 3.65 -3.08
N PRO A 120 -13.91 3.74 -4.33
CA PRO A 120 -14.63 3.15 -5.46
C PRO A 120 -14.38 1.67 -5.67
N VAL A 121 -13.54 1.05 -4.83
CA VAL A 121 -13.18 -0.37 -4.93
C VAL A 121 -13.23 -1.03 -3.56
N PRO A 122 -13.38 -2.35 -3.50
CA PRO A 122 -13.30 -3.07 -2.22
C PRO A 122 -11.92 -2.97 -1.59
N THR A 123 -11.87 -3.04 -0.27
CA THR A 123 -10.63 -3.06 0.50
C THR A 123 -10.45 -4.44 1.11
N VAL A 124 -9.27 -5.02 0.91
CA VAL A 124 -8.87 -6.29 1.52
C VAL A 124 -7.91 -5.97 2.66
N VAL A 125 -8.24 -6.39 3.86
CA VAL A 125 -7.40 -6.17 5.04
C VAL A 125 -6.75 -7.49 5.42
N ILE A 126 -5.41 -7.52 5.43
CA ILE A 126 -4.64 -8.73 5.73
C ILE A 126 -4.25 -8.70 7.20
N PRO A 127 -4.72 -9.67 8.01
CA PRO A 127 -4.33 -9.75 9.42
C PRO A 127 -2.85 -10.03 9.59
N ALA A 128 -2.22 -9.39 10.58
CA ALA A 128 -0.79 -9.52 10.81
C ALA A 128 -0.36 -10.91 11.28
N GLY A 129 -1.28 -11.68 11.85
CA GLY A 129 -0.95 -12.98 12.43
C GLY A 129 -0.91 -14.15 11.45
N LEU A 130 -1.17 -13.90 10.17
CA LEU A 130 -1.15 -14.98 9.18
C LEU A 130 0.28 -15.35 8.78
N SER A 131 0.52 -16.67 8.63
CA SER A 131 1.79 -17.14 8.14
C SER A 131 1.90 -16.96 6.62
N SER A 132 3.13 -17.05 6.11
CA SER A 132 3.37 -16.97 4.67
C SER A 132 2.58 -18.04 3.91
N GLU A 133 2.51 -19.26 4.45
CA GLU A 133 1.77 -20.35 3.83
C GLU A 133 0.28 -20.07 3.80
N GLU A 134 -0.27 -19.54 4.90
CA GLU A 134 -1.68 -19.19 4.96
C GLU A 134 -2.03 -18.08 3.96
N ILE A 135 -1.13 -17.11 3.83
CA ILE A 135 -1.34 -16.00 2.87
C ILE A 135 -1.34 -16.53 1.45
N ASP A 136 -0.39 -17.38 1.10
CA ASP A 136 -0.33 -17.97 -0.24
C ASP A 136 -1.57 -18.80 -0.55
N ASP A 137 -2.03 -19.58 0.42
CA ASP A 137 -3.23 -20.40 0.25
C ASP A 137 -4.47 -19.53 -0.01
N LEU A 138 -4.66 -18.50 0.83
CA LEU A 138 -5.81 -17.61 0.70
C LEU A 138 -5.77 -16.82 -0.62
N ALA A 139 -4.60 -16.35 -1.02
CA ALA A 139 -4.46 -15.60 -2.27
C ALA A 139 -4.66 -16.48 -3.51
N SER A 140 -4.37 -17.77 -3.40
CA SER A 140 -4.49 -18.72 -4.50
C SER A 140 -5.89 -19.25 -4.69
N ARG A 141 -6.74 -19.17 -3.68
CA ARG A 141 -8.13 -19.59 -3.78
C ARG A 141 -8.88 -18.62 -4.65
N ALA A 142 -9.02 -19.03 -5.86
CA ALA A 142 -9.67 -18.19 -6.79
C ALA A 142 -11.12 -18.21 -6.63
N GLN A 143 -11.67 -17.47 -6.58
CA GLN A 143 -12.75 -17.21 -6.96
C GLN A 143 -13.60 -17.10 -6.96
#